data_b02f6880d094fede1e789b506024be80
#
_entry.id   b02f6880d094fede1e789b506024be80
#
_cell.length_a   1.000
_cell.length_b   1.000
_cell.length_c   1.000
_cell.angle_alpha   90.00
_cell.angle_beta   90.00
_cell.angle_gamma   90.00
#
_symmetry.space_group_name_H-M   'P 1'
#
loop_
_entity.id
_entity.type
_entity.pdbx_description
1 polymer ?
#
loop_
_entity_poly.entity_id
_entity_poly.type
_entity_poly.pdbx_seq_one_letter_code
_entity_poly.pdbx_strand_id
1 'polypeptide(L)'
;MNNNHCKILHVIVECRLFPNTDDANMDQRTAEVERNTLETQIKIKINLDGSGKSSFSTGVPFLEHMLDQIARHGLIDMEITAKGDLDIDDHHTVEDLGITLGQAFAKAMGDKKGIFRYGHAYVPLDEALSRVAIDFSGRPGLFYEVKFPKAMIGSFDVDLFREFFQGFVNHAGVTVHIDNLKGTNAHHIAETIFKAMGRAMRMAVTADPRMAGMMPSTKGSL
;
A
#
# COMPACT_ATOMS: atom_id res chain seq x y z
N MET A 1 71.62 -28.41 -16.40
CA MET A 1 70.99 -27.81 -15.24
C MET A 1 69.98 -26.77 -15.79
N ASN A 2 68.75 -27.14 -15.97
CA ASN A 2 67.70 -26.29 -16.56
C ASN A 2 66.79 -25.83 -15.44
N ASN A 3 66.77 -24.53 -15.17
CA ASN A 3 65.84 -23.89 -14.28
C ASN A 3 64.64 -23.39 -15.08
N ASN A 4 63.51 -24.12 -15.04
CA ASN A 4 62.23 -23.66 -15.54
C ASN A 4 61.54 -22.84 -14.45
N HIS A 5 61.48 -21.50 -14.64
CA HIS A 5 60.67 -20.61 -13.83
C HIS A 5 59.25 -20.58 -14.43
N CYS A 6 58.34 -21.22 -13.70
CA CYS A 6 56.89 -21.11 -13.98
C CYS A 6 56.40 -19.73 -13.50
N LYS A 7 56.06 -18.81 -14.45
CA LYS A 7 55.41 -17.56 -14.13
C LYS A 7 53.92 -17.80 -14.00
N ILE A 8 53.40 -17.77 -12.76
CA ILE A 8 51.95 -17.76 -12.48
C ILE A 8 51.41 -16.37 -12.83
N LEU A 9 50.60 -16.32 -13.90
CA LEU A 9 49.86 -15.15 -14.27
C LEU A 9 48.68 -14.99 -13.31
N HIS A 10 48.70 -13.98 -12.42
CA HIS A 10 47.54 -13.60 -11.63
C HIS A 10 46.56 -12.84 -12.53
N VAL A 11 45.49 -13.50 -12.95
CA VAL A 11 44.35 -12.84 -13.55
C VAL A 11 43.49 -12.28 -12.43
N ILE A 12 43.58 -10.97 -12.22
CA ILE A 12 42.64 -10.25 -11.33
C ILE A 12 41.32 -10.11 -12.11
N VAL A 13 40.34 -10.94 -11.80
CA VAL A 13 38.96 -10.75 -12.25
C VAL A 13 38.34 -9.71 -11.34
N GLU A 14 38.30 -8.46 -11.81
CA GLU A 14 37.44 -7.44 -11.17
C GLU A 14 35.99 -7.80 -11.41
N CYS A 15 35.37 -8.42 -10.41
CA CYS A 15 33.92 -8.64 -10.39
C CYS A 15 33.23 -7.32 -10.03
N ARG A 16 32.89 -6.50 -11.01
CA ARG A 16 32.00 -5.36 -10.81
C ARG A 16 30.57 -5.88 -10.66
N LEU A 17 30.17 -6.18 -9.43
CA LEU A 17 28.88 -6.77 -9.09
C LEU A 17 27.76 -5.76 -8.78
N PHE A 18 28.01 -4.44 -8.86
CA PHE A 18 26.95 -3.46 -8.64
C PHE A 18 27.08 -2.30 -9.63
N PRO A 19 25.99 -1.93 -10.33
CA PRO A 19 25.97 -0.65 -11.04
C PRO A 19 26.03 0.50 -10.01
N ASN A 20 26.72 1.58 -10.39
CA ASN A 20 26.83 2.80 -9.60
C ASN A 20 25.44 3.31 -9.22
N THR A 21 25.28 3.66 -7.94
CA THR A 21 24.06 4.20 -7.33
C THR A 21 23.88 5.71 -7.60
N ASP A 22 24.20 6.21 -8.78
CA ASP A 22 24.10 7.64 -9.13
C ASP A 22 22.83 8.01 -9.91
N ASP A 23 21.83 7.10 -10.01
CA ASP A 23 20.51 7.39 -10.60
C ASP A 23 19.44 7.74 -9.53
N ALA A 24 19.82 8.49 -8.50
CA ALA A 24 18.91 8.90 -7.43
C ALA A 24 18.18 10.23 -7.74
N ASN A 25 17.65 10.41 -8.96
CA ASN A 25 16.75 11.53 -9.24
C ASN A 25 15.61 11.11 -10.18
N MET A 26 14.96 9.97 -9.89
CA MET A 26 13.59 9.78 -10.37
C MET A 26 12.70 10.64 -9.47
N ASP A 27 11.89 11.52 -10.05
CA ASP A 27 10.88 12.28 -9.31
C ASP A 27 10.06 11.31 -8.48
N GLN A 28 10.15 11.43 -7.15
CA GLN A 28 9.42 10.57 -6.23
C GLN A 28 7.91 10.76 -6.46
N ARG A 29 7.17 9.66 -6.52
CA ARG A 29 5.72 9.69 -6.68
C ARG A 29 5.06 10.08 -5.37
N THR A 30 4.95 11.38 -5.15
CA THR A 30 4.39 11.97 -3.93
C THR A 30 3.05 12.66 -4.22
N ALA A 31 2.20 12.72 -3.21
CA ALA A 31 0.99 13.52 -3.25
C ALA A 31 0.66 14.08 -1.87
N GLU A 32 0.08 15.28 -1.88
CA GLU A 32 -0.59 15.88 -0.73
C GLU A 32 -2.04 16.19 -1.15
N VAL A 33 -3.00 15.78 -0.32
CA VAL A 33 -4.43 16.01 -0.50
C VAL A 33 -5.03 16.52 0.81
N GLU A 34 -5.84 17.54 0.71
CA GLU A 34 -6.68 18.04 1.79
C GLU A 34 -8.15 17.90 1.39
N ARG A 35 -8.96 17.36 2.30
CA ARG A 35 -10.40 17.24 2.16
C ARG A 35 -11.08 17.78 3.42
N ASN A 36 -11.88 18.82 3.24
CA ASN A 36 -12.61 19.48 4.31
C ASN A 36 -14.11 19.43 4.01
N THR A 37 -14.88 18.87 4.91
CA THR A 37 -16.34 18.83 4.89
C THR A 37 -16.89 19.52 6.15
N LEU A 38 -18.19 19.44 6.36
CA LEU A 38 -18.80 19.90 7.61
C LEU A 38 -18.54 18.92 8.77
N GLU A 39 -18.21 17.66 8.45
CA GLU A 39 -18.03 16.54 9.39
C GLU A 39 -16.56 16.28 9.69
N THR A 40 -15.68 16.44 8.68
CA THR A 40 -14.25 16.07 8.79
C THR A 40 -13.34 17.10 8.17
N GLN A 41 -12.12 17.19 8.70
CA GLN A 41 -11.00 17.94 8.13
C GLN A 41 -9.81 16.99 8.05
N ILE A 42 -9.40 16.62 6.85
CA ILE A 42 -8.39 15.58 6.63
C ILE A 42 -7.29 16.12 5.73
N LYS A 43 -6.05 15.83 6.12
CA LYS A 43 -4.86 16.08 5.32
C LYS A 43 -4.01 14.83 5.26
N ILE A 44 -3.65 14.41 4.04
CA ILE A 44 -2.84 13.23 3.78
C ILE A 44 -1.67 13.60 2.87
N LYS A 45 -0.46 13.17 3.27
CA LYS A 45 0.71 13.17 2.40
C LYS A 45 1.20 11.74 2.24
N ILE A 46 1.53 11.35 1.03
CA ILE A 46 2.11 10.04 0.74
C ILE A 46 3.33 10.14 -0.16
N ASN A 47 4.22 9.16 -0.03
CA ASN A 47 5.30 8.88 -0.96
C ASN A 47 5.28 7.38 -1.30
N LEU A 48 4.94 7.04 -2.55
CA LEU A 48 4.87 5.65 -3.01
C LEU A 48 6.25 4.99 -3.13
N ASP A 49 7.31 5.79 -3.23
CA ASP A 49 8.71 5.37 -3.31
C ASP A 49 9.44 5.56 -1.97
N GLY A 50 8.68 5.45 -0.88
CA GLY A 50 9.14 5.66 0.48
C GLY A 50 9.83 4.45 1.11
N SER A 51 9.97 4.50 2.43
CA SER A 51 10.58 3.47 3.26
C SER A 51 9.63 2.88 4.31
N GLY A 52 8.36 3.29 4.30
CA GLY A 52 7.33 2.87 5.26
C GLY A 52 7.34 3.69 6.55
N LYS A 53 7.79 4.94 6.50
CA LYS A 53 7.67 5.89 7.61
C LYS A 53 6.23 6.36 7.71
N SER A 54 5.73 6.47 8.94
CA SER A 54 4.36 6.89 9.21
C SER A 54 4.26 7.87 10.35
N SER A 55 3.26 8.77 10.26
CA SER A 55 2.86 9.67 11.34
C SER A 55 1.36 9.88 11.23
N PHE A 56 0.62 9.50 12.27
CA PHE A 56 -0.84 9.54 12.27
C PHE A 56 -1.38 10.32 13.47
N SER A 57 -2.41 11.13 13.24
CA SER A 57 -3.20 11.83 14.26
C SER A 57 -4.63 11.95 13.74
N THR A 58 -5.43 10.89 13.92
CA THR A 58 -6.78 10.81 13.38
C THR A 58 -7.86 10.79 14.45
N GLY A 59 -7.48 10.50 15.70
CA GLY A 59 -8.40 10.31 16.81
C GLY A 59 -9.04 8.90 16.83
N VAL A 60 -8.68 8.01 15.88
CA VAL A 60 -9.15 6.62 15.81
C VAL A 60 -7.94 5.67 15.93
N PRO A 61 -7.46 5.36 17.14
CA PRO A 61 -6.18 4.69 17.37
C PRO A 61 -6.05 3.32 16.71
N PHE A 62 -7.16 2.56 16.64
CA PHE A 62 -7.10 1.24 16.00
C PHE A 62 -6.95 1.35 14.48
N LEU A 63 -7.58 2.34 13.84
CA LEU A 63 -7.35 2.60 12.42
C LEU A 63 -5.91 3.08 12.15
N GLU A 64 -5.35 3.93 13.02
CA GLU A 64 -3.94 4.36 12.91
C GLU A 64 -3.00 3.16 12.93
N HIS A 65 -3.24 2.20 13.83
CA HIS A 65 -2.48 0.94 13.86
C HIS A 65 -2.63 0.13 12.57
N MET A 66 -3.81 0.11 11.97
CA MET A 66 -4.06 -0.56 10.69
C MET A 66 -3.37 0.16 9.52
N LEU A 67 -3.42 1.48 9.49
CA LEU A 67 -2.72 2.29 8.48
C LEU A 67 -1.20 2.13 8.56
N ASP A 68 -0.64 1.97 9.77
CA ASP A 68 0.79 1.66 9.95
C ASP A 68 1.17 0.31 9.31
N GLN A 69 0.28 -0.68 9.30
CA GLN A 69 0.50 -1.93 8.58
C GLN A 69 0.61 -1.72 7.07
N ILE A 70 -0.25 -0.85 6.49
CA ILE A 70 -0.16 -0.50 5.07
C ILE A 70 1.16 0.22 4.77
N ALA A 71 1.49 1.26 5.54
CA ALA A 71 2.71 2.04 5.37
C ALA A 71 3.96 1.15 5.45
N ARG A 72 4.09 0.39 6.52
CA ARG A 72 5.24 -0.47 6.81
C ARG A 72 5.45 -1.57 5.79
N HIS A 73 4.38 -2.32 5.47
CA HIS A 73 4.47 -3.46 4.55
C HIS A 73 4.41 -3.05 3.08
N GLY A 74 3.84 -1.86 2.81
CA GLY A 74 3.83 -1.22 1.50
C GLY A 74 5.13 -0.50 1.15
N LEU A 75 5.99 -0.20 2.14
CA LEU A 75 7.11 0.74 2.02
C LEU A 75 6.67 2.11 1.47
N ILE A 76 5.47 2.54 1.88
CA ILE A 76 4.87 3.81 1.50
C ILE A 76 5.00 4.74 2.70
N ASP A 77 5.63 5.92 2.52
CA ASP A 77 5.63 6.90 3.59
C ASP A 77 4.26 7.59 3.63
N MET A 78 3.70 7.75 4.85
CA MET A 78 2.38 8.33 5.08
C MET A 78 2.38 9.30 6.26
N GLU A 79 1.90 10.52 6.04
CA GLU A 79 1.59 11.48 7.09
C GLU A 79 0.10 11.82 6.98
N ILE A 80 -0.67 11.53 8.04
CA ILE A 80 -2.13 11.67 8.05
C ILE A 80 -2.55 12.41 9.31
N THR A 81 -3.29 13.51 9.11
CA THR A 81 -3.99 14.20 10.18
C THR A 81 -5.47 14.29 9.86
N ALA A 82 -6.31 14.02 10.82
CA ALA A 82 -7.75 14.16 10.72
C ALA A 82 -8.35 14.76 11.98
N LYS A 83 -9.40 15.56 11.79
CA LYS A 83 -10.30 16.00 12.85
C LYS A 83 -11.71 15.73 12.35
N GLY A 84 -12.41 14.78 12.95
CA GLY A 84 -13.79 14.43 12.64
C GLY A 84 -14.72 14.67 13.82
N ASP A 85 -15.99 14.42 13.59
CA ASP A 85 -17.10 14.51 14.54
C ASP A 85 -17.25 13.22 15.38
N LEU A 86 -16.13 12.78 15.99
CA LEU A 86 -16.01 11.55 16.77
C LEU A 86 -16.98 11.46 17.98
N ASP A 87 -17.60 12.58 18.35
CA ASP A 87 -18.67 12.59 19.37
C ASP A 87 -19.94 11.87 18.88
N ILE A 88 -20.10 11.70 17.56
CA ILE A 88 -21.17 10.91 16.95
C ILE A 88 -20.75 9.44 16.92
N ASP A 89 -19.75 9.12 16.10
CA ASP A 89 -19.06 7.84 16.01
C ASP A 89 -17.82 7.98 15.10
N ASP A 90 -17.14 6.87 14.80
CA ASP A 90 -15.94 6.88 13.95
C ASP A 90 -16.27 6.85 12.43
N HIS A 91 -17.53 6.71 12.01
CA HIS A 91 -17.94 6.39 10.64
C HIS A 91 -17.43 7.42 9.63
N HIS A 92 -17.85 8.69 9.80
CA HIS A 92 -17.49 9.76 8.87
C HIS A 92 -15.97 9.92 8.74
N THR A 93 -15.25 9.81 9.86
CA THR A 93 -13.79 9.92 9.88
C THR A 93 -13.13 8.77 9.13
N VAL A 94 -13.57 7.53 9.34
CA VAL A 94 -13.00 6.33 8.72
C VAL A 94 -13.28 6.30 7.22
N GLU A 95 -14.52 6.58 6.79
CA GLU A 95 -14.89 6.66 5.38
C GLU A 95 -14.11 7.76 4.65
N ASP A 96 -14.09 8.96 5.20
CA ASP A 96 -13.41 10.11 4.60
C ASP A 96 -11.88 9.96 4.56
N LEU A 97 -11.28 9.23 5.51
CA LEU A 97 -9.87 8.81 5.44
C LEU A 97 -9.63 7.87 4.26
N GLY A 98 -10.52 6.90 4.01
CA GLY A 98 -10.48 6.03 2.84
C GLY A 98 -10.56 6.82 1.53
N ILE A 99 -11.52 7.74 1.43
CA ILE A 99 -11.73 8.64 0.28
C ILE A 99 -10.45 9.46 0.01
N THR A 100 -9.94 10.15 1.04
CA THR A 100 -8.79 11.05 0.89
C THR A 100 -7.51 10.31 0.56
N LEU A 101 -7.31 9.12 1.16
CA LEU A 101 -6.18 8.25 0.83
C LEU A 101 -6.26 7.74 -0.62
N GLY A 102 -7.47 7.38 -1.08
CA GLY A 102 -7.71 7.01 -2.48
C GLY A 102 -7.35 8.12 -3.45
N GLN A 103 -7.76 9.36 -3.15
CA GLN A 103 -7.40 10.55 -3.94
C GLN A 103 -5.88 10.80 -3.97
N ALA A 104 -5.21 10.63 -2.83
CA ALA A 104 -3.76 10.77 -2.74
C ALA A 104 -3.05 9.72 -3.59
N PHE A 105 -3.50 8.45 -3.55
CA PHE A 105 -2.95 7.40 -4.41
C PHE A 105 -3.18 7.69 -5.90
N ALA A 106 -4.38 8.07 -6.31
CA ALA A 106 -4.67 8.43 -7.70
C ALA A 106 -3.74 9.55 -8.20
N LYS A 107 -3.53 10.58 -7.35
CA LYS A 107 -2.65 11.72 -7.65
C LYS A 107 -1.18 11.31 -7.76
N ALA A 108 -0.69 10.51 -6.81
CA ALA A 108 0.71 10.07 -6.80
C ALA A 108 1.03 9.08 -7.95
N MET A 109 0.07 8.24 -8.34
CA MET A 109 0.23 7.28 -9.42
C MET A 109 0.30 7.91 -10.82
N GLY A 110 -0.23 9.10 -11.00
CA GLY A 110 -0.22 9.79 -12.29
C GLY A 110 -0.83 8.95 -13.41
N ASP A 111 -0.11 8.80 -14.52
CA ASP A 111 -0.58 8.09 -15.72
C ASP A 111 -0.45 6.56 -15.66
N LYS A 112 0.10 6.01 -14.58
CA LYS A 112 0.26 4.56 -14.33
C LYS A 112 1.13 3.82 -15.34
N LYS A 113 1.96 4.53 -16.13
CA LYS A 113 2.90 3.87 -17.03
C LYS A 113 4.05 3.22 -16.28
N GLY A 114 4.55 2.12 -16.84
CA GLY A 114 5.77 1.48 -16.35
C GLY A 114 5.66 0.84 -14.97
N ILE A 115 4.46 0.51 -14.49
CA ILE A 115 4.25 -0.19 -13.22
C ILE A 115 3.79 -1.64 -13.45
N PHE A 116 3.90 -2.50 -12.42
CA PHE A 116 3.35 -3.85 -12.49
C PHE A 116 1.81 -3.85 -12.60
N ARG A 117 1.13 -2.82 -12.10
CA ARG A 117 -0.33 -2.65 -12.12
C ARG A 117 -1.09 -3.62 -11.21
N TYR A 118 -0.73 -4.91 -11.22
CA TYR A 118 -1.35 -5.94 -10.40
C TYR A 118 -0.49 -6.24 -9.19
N GLY A 119 -1.12 -6.43 -8.04
CA GLY A 119 -0.44 -6.89 -6.85
C GLY A 119 -1.31 -7.84 -6.05
N HIS A 120 -0.69 -8.76 -5.34
CA HIS A 120 -1.38 -9.67 -4.44
C HIS A 120 -0.49 -10.09 -3.28
N ALA A 121 -1.11 -10.49 -2.19
CA ALA A 121 -0.40 -11.10 -1.07
C ALA A 121 -1.32 -12.04 -0.28
N TYR A 122 -0.73 -13.11 0.23
CA TYR A 122 -1.25 -13.91 1.32
C TYR A 122 -0.43 -13.58 2.57
N VAL A 123 -1.09 -13.17 3.64
CA VAL A 123 -0.39 -12.82 4.89
C VAL A 123 -1.00 -13.56 6.06
N PRO A 124 -0.22 -14.39 6.76
CA PRO A 124 -0.62 -15.01 8.02
C PRO A 124 -0.28 -14.12 9.22
N LEU A 125 -1.05 -14.24 10.28
CA LEU A 125 -0.71 -13.85 11.64
C LEU A 125 -1.33 -14.86 12.60
N ASP A 126 -0.49 -15.66 13.22
CA ASP A 126 -0.87 -16.80 14.05
C ASP A 126 -1.92 -17.68 13.35
N GLU A 127 -3.16 -17.76 13.84
CA GLU A 127 -4.25 -18.56 13.30
C GLU A 127 -4.99 -17.88 12.12
N ALA A 128 -4.79 -16.58 11.91
CA ALA A 128 -5.44 -15.83 10.85
C ALA A 128 -4.63 -15.85 9.56
N LEU A 129 -5.34 -15.91 8.43
CA LEU A 129 -4.77 -15.84 7.09
C LEU A 129 -5.72 -15.07 6.19
N SER A 130 -5.24 -13.98 5.59
CA SER A 130 -5.99 -13.22 4.59
C SER A 130 -5.25 -13.12 3.27
N ARG A 131 -6.03 -12.94 2.19
CA ARG A 131 -5.57 -12.69 0.83
C ARG A 131 -6.09 -11.35 0.36
N VAL A 132 -5.22 -10.57 -0.29
CA VAL A 132 -5.61 -9.35 -1.02
C VAL A 132 -5.05 -9.43 -2.43
N ALA A 133 -5.87 -9.05 -3.42
CA ALA A 133 -5.46 -8.80 -4.80
C ALA A 133 -5.96 -7.44 -5.27
N ILE A 134 -5.10 -6.65 -5.92
CA ILE A 134 -5.39 -5.30 -6.39
C ILE A 134 -5.04 -5.12 -7.87
N ASP A 135 -5.87 -4.40 -8.60
CA ASP A 135 -5.64 -3.94 -9.98
C ASP A 135 -5.83 -2.42 -10.07
N PHE A 136 -4.79 -1.67 -10.42
CA PHE A 136 -4.85 -0.23 -10.68
C PHE A 136 -5.47 0.06 -12.06
N SER A 137 -6.66 -0.47 -12.29
CA SER A 137 -7.35 -0.54 -13.58
C SER A 137 -8.06 0.75 -14.03
N GLY A 138 -8.16 1.77 -13.19
CA GLY A 138 -9.03 2.93 -13.41
C GLY A 138 -10.53 2.62 -13.18
N ARG A 139 -10.88 1.39 -12.79
CA ARG A 139 -12.27 0.94 -12.56
C ARG A 139 -12.45 0.54 -11.09
N PRO A 140 -13.22 1.31 -10.32
CA PRO A 140 -13.47 0.98 -8.91
C PRO A 140 -14.28 -0.31 -8.77
N GLY A 141 -13.89 -1.15 -7.82
CA GLY A 141 -14.62 -2.35 -7.45
C GLY A 141 -14.08 -2.96 -6.17
N LEU A 142 -14.91 -3.10 -5.15
CA LEU A 142 -14.57 -3.77 -3.89
C LEU A 142 -15.31 -5.09 -3.79
N PHE A 143 -14.54 -6.19 -3.69
CA PHE A 143 -15.03 -7.54 -3.42
C PHE A 143 -14.51 -7.95 -2.04
N TYR A 144 -15.40 -7.93 -1.04
CA TYR A 144 -15.03 -8.01 0.37
C TYR A 144 -15.70 -9.23 1.01
N GLU A 145 -14.94 -10.32 1.13
CA GLU A 145 -15.36 -11.59 1.70
C GLU A 145 -14.69 -11.80 3.08
N VAL A 146 -15.07 -10.97 4.04
CA VAL A 146 -14.54 -11.02 5.41
C VAL A 146 -15.68 -11.18 6.40
N LYS A 147 -15.47 -12.10 7.35
CA LYS A 147 -16.38 -12.30 8.48
C LYS A 147 -15.61 -12.19 9.78
N PHE A 148 -15.97 -11.21 10.59
CA PHE A 148 -15.40 -11.07 11.91
C PHE A 148 -16.21 -11.89 12.95
N PRO A 149 -15.52 -12.50 13.93
CA PRO A 149 -16.19 -13.29 14.97
C PRO A 149 -16.93 -12.41 16.00
N LYS A 150 -16.73 -11.10 15.97
CA LYS A 150 -17.37 -10.09 16.84
C LYS A 150 -17.42 -8.75 16.13
N ALA A 151 -18.38 -7.89 16.52
CA ALA A 151 -18.59 -6.59 15.92
C ALA A 151 -17.54 -5.53 16.31
N MET A 152 -16.90 -5.68 17.47
CA MET A 152 -16.00 -4.65 18.01
C MET A 152 -14.60 -5.21 18.28
N ILE A 153 -13.57 -4.39 18.01
CA ILE A 153 -12.18 -4.59 18.45
C ILE A 153 -11.81 -3.40 19.33
N GLY A 154 -11.81 -3.61 20.66
CA GLY A 154 -11.79 -2.48 21.58
C GLY A 154 -13.05 -1.63 21.41
N SER A 155 -12.89 -0.34 21.08
CA SER A 155 -13.99 0.58 20.75
C SER A 155 -14.26 0.68 19.23
N PHE A 156 -13.47 0.03 18.38
CA PHE A 156 -13.57 0.13 16.93
C PHE A 156 -14.59 -0.85 16.35
N ASP A 157 -15.56 -0.37 15.58
CA ASP A 157 -16.52 -1.20 14.86
C ASP A 157 -15.90 -1.80 13.60
N VAL A 158 -15.95 -3.13 13.47
CA VAL A 158 -15.32 -3.85 12.34
C VAL A 158 -16.01 -3.58 10.99
N ASP A 159 -17.26 -3.14 10.96
CA ASP A 159 -17.97 -2.81 9.72
C ASP A 159 -17.33 -1.60 9.03
N LEU A 160 -16.67 -0.72 9.78
CA LEU A 160 -15.97 0.46 9.26
C LEU A 160 -14.77 0.12 8.36
N PHE A 161 -14.21 -1.08 8.45
CA PHE A 161 -13.18 -1.50 7.51
C PHE A 161 -13.69 -1.56 6.08
N ARG A 162 -14.92 -2.03 5.89
CA ARG A 162 -15.53 -2.06 4.57
C ARG A 162 -15.73 -0.65 4.01
N GLU A 163 -16.19 0.29 4.83
CA GLU A 163 -16.38 1.69 4.43
C GLU A 163 -15.04 2.37 4.08
N PHE A 164 -14.00 2.13 4.87
CA PHE A 164 -12.64 2.60 4.54
C PHE A 164 -12.17 2.09 3.17
N PHE A 165 -12.27 0.78 2.92
CA PHE A 165 -11.83 0.19 1.65
C PHE A 165 -12.72 0.63 0.47
N GLN A 166 -14.02 0.82 0.69
CA GLN A 166 -14.93 1.32 -0.34
C GLN A 166 -14.59 2.76 -0.74
N GLY A 167 -14.35 3.63 0.25
CA GLY A 167 -13.88 5.01 0.03
C GLY A 167 -12.57 5.03 -0.76
N PHE A 168 -11.59 4.21 -0.33
CA PHE A 168 -10.30 4.09 -1.02
C PHE A 168 -10.45 3.62 -2.47
N VAL A 169 -11.16 2.52 -2.71
CA VAL A 169 -11.33 1.90 -4.03
C VAL A 169 -11.97 2.86 -5.02
N ASN A 170 -13.02 3.55 -4.57
CA ASN A 170 -13.76 4.48 -5.42
C ASN A 170 -12.90 5.66 -5.89
N HIS A 171 -12.00 6.15 -5.03
CA HIS A 171 -11.23 7.37 -5.30
C HIS A 171 -9.80 7.09 -5.82
N ALA A 172 -9.25 5.92 -5.55
CA ALA A 172 -8.02 5.45 -6.20
C ALA A 172 -8.27 4.91 -7.63
N GLY A 173 -9.52 4.59 -7.97
CA GLY A 173 -9.88 3.99 -9.26
C GLY A 173 -9.29 2.59 -9.42
N VAL A 174 -9.41 1.75 -8.38
CA VAL A 174 -8.83 0.41 -8.34
C VAL A 174 -9.89 -0.66 -8.12
N THR A 175 -9.59 -1.87 -8.58
CA THR A 175 -10.35 -3.06 -8.21
C THR A 175 -9.59 -3.81 -7.11
N VAL A 176 -10.27 -4.13 -6.00
CA VAL A 176 -9.66 -4.84 -4.86
C VAL A 176 -10.53 -6.04 -4.46
N HIS A 177 -9.89 -7.19 -4.30
CA HIS A 177 -10.46 -8.38 -3.68
C HIS A 177 -9.81 -8.60 -2.33
N ILE A 178 -10.61 -8.74 -1.28
CA ILE A 178 -10.18 -8.99 0.10
C ILE A 178 -10.91 -10.22 0.60
N ASP A 179 -10.15 -11.28 0.92
CA ASP A 179 -10.70 -12.51 1.47
C ASP A 179 -10.01 -12.83 2.80
N ASN A 180 -10.78 -13.04 3.86
CA ASN A 180 -10.28 -13.72 5.04
C ASN A 180 -10.51 -15.22 4.90
N LEU A 181 -9.42 -15.98 4.82
CA LEU A 181 -9.45 -17.42 4.58
C LEU A 181 -9.53 -18.23 5.88
N LYS A 182 -8.92 -17.71 6.96
CA LYS A 182 -8.89 -18.32 8.28
C LYS A 182 -8.73 -17.22 9.34
N GLY A 183 -9.19 -17.50 10.55
CA GLY A 183 -8.99 -16.65 11.70
C GLY A 183 -10.14 -16.75 12.71
N THR A 184 -9.81 -16.63 13.98
CA THR A 184 -10.77 -16.61 15.10
C THR A 184 -10.64 -15.37 15.97
N ASN A 185 -9.51 -14.66 15.87
CA ASN A 185 -9.27 -13.40 16.55
C ASN A 185 -9.52 -12.24 15.58
N ALA A 186 -10.50 -11.38 15.89
CA ALA A 186 -10.87 -10.25 15.04
C ALA A 186 -9.71 -9.27 14.77
N HIS A 187 -8.83 -9.03 15.76
CA HIS A 187 -7.64 -8.19 15.59
C HIS A 187 -6.66 -8.82 14.58
N HIS A 188 -6.35 -10.12 14.74
CA HIS A 188 -5.46 -10.82 13.80
C HIS A 188 -6.03 -10.84 12.37
N ILE A 189 -7.35 -11.04 12.22
CA ILE A 189 -8.03 -10.95 10.93
C ILE A 189 -7.83 -9.57 10.30
N ALA A 190 -8.14 -8.49 11.02
CA ALA A 190 -7.96 -7.12 10.55
C ALA A 190 -6.50 -6.85 10.15
N GLU A 191 -5.56 -7.18 11.03
CA GLU A 191 -4.14 -6.91 10.80
C GLU A 191 -3.58 -7.69 9.60
N THR A 192 -4.00 -8.96 9.38
CA THR A 192 -3.61 -9.72 8.19
C THR A 192 -4.11 -9.09 6.89
N ILE A 193 -5.31 -8.50 6.89
CA ILE A 193 -5.88 -7.79 5.74
C ILE A 193 -5.05 -6.54 5.42
N PHE A 194 -4.77 -5.70 6.41
CA PHE A 194 -4.02 -4.45 6.18
C PHE A 194 -2.55 -4.71 5.79
N LYS A 195 -1.91 -5.73 6.37
CA LYS A 195 -0.57 -6.19 5.94
C LYS A 195 -0.59 -6.71 4.50
N ALA A 196 -1.59 -7.53 4.15
CA ALA A 196 -1.74 -8.05 2.79
C ALA A 196 -2.01 -6.91 1.79
N MET A 197 -2.84 -5.92 2.17
CA MET A 197 -3.10 -4.73 1.36
C MET A 197 -1.81 -3.94 1.11
N GLY A 198 -1.02 -3.65 2.13
CA GLY A 198 0.27 -2.96 1.98
C GLY A 198 1.20 -3.69 1.01
N ARG A 199 1.34 -5.02 1.16
CA ARG A 199 2.20 -5.83 0.26
C ARG A 199 1.66 -5.87 -1.17
N ALA A 200 0.36 -5.99 -1.36
CA ALA A 200 -0.29 -5.99 -2.67
C ALA A 200 -0.11 -4.63 -3.37
N MET A 201 -0.31 -3.53 -2.63
CA MET A 201 -0.03 -2.17 -3.12
C MET A 201 1.43 -2.02 -3.56
N ARG A 202 2.38 -2.39 -2.69
CA ARG A 202 3.81 -2.34 -3.03
C ARG A 202 4.12 -3.06 -4.32
N MET A 203 3.62 -4.27 -4.51
CA MET A 203 3.82 -5.03 -5.74
C MET A 203 3.24 -4.29 -6.95
N ALA A 204 1.99 -3.81 -6.85
CA ALA A 204 1.28 -3.19 -7.95
C ALA A 204 1.90 -1.87 -8.41
N VAL A 205 2.39 -1.04 -7.45
CA VAL A 205 2.98 0.29 -7.76
C VAL A 205 4.46 0.22 -8.11
N THR A 206 5.14 -0.92 -7.89
CA THR A 206 6.55 -1.08 -8.23
C THR A 206 6.76 -0.85 -9.72
N ALA A 207 7.81 -0.11 -10.07
CA ALA A 207 8.21 0.09 -11.45
C ALA A 207 8.63 -1.25 -12.09
N ASP A 208 8.13 -1.54 -13.29
CA ASP A 208 8.56 -2.67 -14.10
C ASP A 208 9.57 -2.20 -15.16
N PRO A 209 10.87 -2.50 -15.01
CA PRO A 209 11.89 -2.05 -15.98
C PRO A 209 11.64 -2.56 -17.41
N ARG A 210 10.91 -3.67 -17.55
CA ARG A 210 10.56 -4.24 -18.87
C ARG A 210 9.39 -3.52 -19.54
N MET A 211 8.63 -2.73 -18.76
CA MET A 211 7.47 -1.96 -19.20
C MET A 211 7.73 -0.45 -19.17
N ALA A 212 9.00 -0.01 -19.03
CA ALA A 212 9.36 1.41 -18.90
C ALA A 212 8.67 2.27 -19.96
N GLY A 213 7.92 3.29 -19.52
CA GLY A 213 7.18 4.21 -20.39
C GLY A 213 5.95 3.62 -21.10
N MET A 214 5.68 2.31 -20.95
CA MET A 214 4.53 1.67 -21.59
C MET A 214 3.32 1.64 -20.65
N MET A 215 2.12 1.73 -21.23
CA MET A 215 0.87 1.52 -20.53
C MET A 215 0.67 0.02 -20.29
N PRO A 216 0.51 -0.46 -19.03
CA PRO A 216 0.31 -1.87 -18.73
C PRO A 216 -1.13 -2.32 -19.05
N SER A 217 -1.58 -2.10 -20.29
CA SER A 217 -2.92 -2.41 -20.77
C SER A 217 -2.90 -2.68 -22.26
N THR A 218 -3.54 -3.77 -22.69
CA THR A 218 -3.75 -4.09 -24.10
C THR A 218 -4.65 -3.09 -24.82
N LYS A 219 -5.42 -2.28 -24.04
CA LYS A 219 -6.28 -1.20 -24.57
C LYS A 219 -5.50 0.10 -24.83
N GLY A 220 -4.24 0.21 -24.37
CA GLY A 220 -3.46 1.44 -24.44
C GLY A 220 -3.91 2.56 -23.49
N SER A 221 -4.86 2.27 -22.58
CA SER A 221 -5.38 3.20 -21.55
C SER A 221 -5.80 2.46 -20.30
N LEU A 222 -5.85 3.18 -19.15
CA LEU A 222 -6.36 2.74 -17.85
C LEU A 222 -7.27 3.80 -17.24
#